data_8c2319c4e1aa8071b894a7758287ed8a
#
_entry.id   8c2319c4e1aa8071b894a7758287ed8a
#
_cell.length_a   1.000
_cell.length_b   1.000
_cell.length_c   1.000
_cell.angle_alpha   90.00
_cell.angle_beta   90.00
_cell.angle_gamma   90.00
#
_symmetry.space_group_name_H-M   'P 1'
#
loop_
_entity.id
_entity.type
_entity.pdbx_description
1 polymer ?
#
loop_
_entity_poly.entity_id
_entity_poly.type
_entity_poly.pdbx_seq_one_letter_code
_entity_poly.pdbx_strand_id
1 'polypeptide(L)'
;MAVGSRVMTIDAQLDMIGIVVADMAVSLAFYRRLGLEIPADADTAPHVDLILPGGVRLAWDTEDTIRSFAPGWKAGEGNGRTSLAFRLPDPAAVDAAYAELTEAGYHGEHPPWDAFWGQRYAVVHDPDGVGVDLFAPLAASS
;
A
#
# COMPACT_ATOMS: atom_id res chain seq x y z
N MET A 1 -16.80 15.17 30.42
CA MET A 1 -16.52 14.47 30.46
C MET A 1 -16.88 13.67 30.88
N ALA A 2 -17.14 13.33 30.63
CA ALA A 2 -17.46 12.47 31.02
C ALA A 2 -16.86 11.76 31.50
N VAL A 3 -16.64 11.91 31.88
CA VAL A 3 -16.25 11.31 32.30
C VAL A 3 -16.55 10.41 32.69
N GLY A 4 -16.67 10.49 33.02
CA GLY A 4 -17.02 9.37 33.56
C GLY A 4 -17.28 8.34 32.74
N SER A 5 -17.26 8.66 31.71
CA SER A 5 -17.49 7.69 30.90
C SER A 5 -16.58 6.60 31.07
N ARG A 6 -16.96 5.58 31.27
CA ARG A 6 -16.26 4.50 31.41
C ARG A 6 -16.07 3.90 30.15
N VAL A 7 -15.61 4.56 29.14
CA VAL A 7 -15.17 3.94 27.90
C VAL A 7 -14.05 3.01 28.24
N MET A 8 -14.27 1.75 28.07
CA MET A 8 -13.23 0.77 28.26
C MET A 8 -12.27 0.88 27.12
N THR A 9 -11.04 1.22 27.40
CA THR A 9 -9.99 1.28 26.39
C THR A 9 -9.32 -0.08 26.29
N ILE A 10 -9.32 -0.63 25.10
CA ILE A 10 -8.59 -1.85 24.81
C ILE A 10 -7.15 -1.46 24.55
N ASP A 11 -6.22 -2.21 25.11
CA ASP A 11 -4.80 -1.96 24.88
C ASP A 11 -4.37 -2.73 23.64
N ALA A 12 -4.54 -2.11 22.49
CA ALA A 12 -4.23 -2.72 21.20
C ALA A 12 -3.24 -1.87 20.41
N GLN A 13 -2.35 -2.52 19.68
CA GLN A 13 -1.37 -1.87 18.84
C GLN A 13 -1.49 -2.38 17.42
N LEU A 14 -1.47 -1.47 16.45
CA LEU A 14 -1.48 -1.87 15.06
C LEU A 14 -0.18 -2.60 14.74
N ASP A 15 -0.28 -3.85 14.33
CA ASP A 15 0.88 -4.71 14.10
C ASP A 15 1.14 -4.99 12.63
N MET A 16 0.09 -5.16 11.85
CA MET A 16 0.24 -5.60 10.48
C MET A 16 -0.87 -5.03 9.59
N ILE A 17 -0.49 -4.67 8.38
CA ILE A 17 -1.44 -4.35 7.32
C ILE A 17 -1.33 -5.48 6.31
N GLY A 18 -2.43 -6.16 6.05
CA GLY A 18 -2.46 -7.31 5.15
C GLY A 18 -3.12 -6.99 3.82
N ILE A 19 -2.53 -7.50 2.76
CA ILE A 19 -3.04 -7.36 1.39
C ILE A 19 -3.32 -8.76 0.85
N VAL A 20 -4.51 -8.98 0.33
CA VAL A 20 -4.85 -10.26 -0.30
C VAL A 20 -4.55 -10.13 -1.78
N VAL A 21 -3.82 -11.09 -2.33
CA VAL A 21 -3.32 -11.02 -3.70
C VAL A 21 -3.74 -12.23 -4.51
N ALA A 22 -4.06 -12.00 -5.77
CA ALA A 22 -4.39 -13.10 -6.69
C ALA A 22 -3.13 -13.87 -7.09
N ASP A 23 -2.01 -13.18 -7.27
CA ASP A 23 -0.75 -13.79 -7.70
C ASP A 23 0.40 -13.16 -6.91
N MET A 24 1.04 -13.95 -6.06
CA MET A 24 2.09 -13.44 -5.18
C MET A 24 3.26 -12.83 -5.97
N ALA A 25 3.76 -13.53 -6.97
CA ALA A 25 4.91 -13.05 -7.74
C ALA A 25 4.62 -11.72 -8.45
N VAL A 26 3.43 -11.60 -9.02
CA VAL A 26 3.01 -10.38 -9.72
C VAL A 26 2.88 -9.21 -8.75
N SER A 27 2.28 -9.47 -7.59
CA SER A 27 2.12 -8.42 -6.59
C SER A 27 3.46 -7.98 -6.02
N LEU A 28 4.33 -8.92 -5.65
CA LEU A 28 5.62 -8.57 -5.08
C LEU A 28 6.51 -7.83 -6.08
N ALA A 29 6.39 -8.12 -7.37
CA ALA A 29 7.13 -7.39 -8.40
C ALA A 29 6.76 -5.90 -8.38
N PHE A 30 5.49 -5.58 -8.19
CA PHE A 30 5.05 -4.20 -8.08
C PHE A 30 5.70 -3.52 -6.86
N TYR A 31 5.62 -4.15 -5.70
CA TYR A 31 6.14 -3.55 -4.47
C TYR A 31 7.67 -3.44 -4.44
N ARG A 32 8.36 -4.36 -5.12
CA ARG A 32 9.81 -4.23 -5.30
C ARG A 32 10.17 -2.99 -6.12
N ARG A 33 9.33 -2.63 -7.10
CA ARG A 33 9.56 -1.39 -7.86
C ARG A 33 9.45 -0.15 -6.99
N LEU A 34 8.69 -0.21 -5.92
CA LEU A 34 8.59 0.88 -4.96
C LEU A 34 9.77 0.91 -3.98
N GLY A 35 10.69 -0.02 -4.11
CA GLY A 35 11.88 -0.04 -3.28
C GLY A 35 11.80 -0.95 -2.06
N LEU A 36 10.76 -1.74 -1.91
CA LEU A 36 10.69 -2.67 -0.81
C LEU A 36 11.61 -3.85 -1.07
N GLU A 37 12.42 -4.18 -0.06
CA GLU A 37 13.40 -5.26 -0.19
C GLU A 37 12.75 -6.59 0.15
N ILE A 38 12.14 -7.20 -0.82
CA ILE A 38 11.44 -8.47 -0.67
C ILE A 38 12.31 -9.57 -1.30
N PRO A 39 12.64 -10.63 -0.55
CA PRO A 39 13.48 -11.71 -1.09
C PRO A 39 12.88 -12.32 -2.35
N ALA A 40 13.75 -12.69 -3.30
CA ALA A 40 13.27 -13.25 -4.57
C ALA A 40 12.53 -14.57 -4.39
N ASP A 41 12.91 -15.37 -3.40
CA ASP A 41 12.28 -16.66 -3.15
C ASP A 41 10.89 -16.54 -2.50
N ALA A 42 10.46 -15.33 -2.15
CA ALA A 42 9.13 -15.11 -1.58
C ALA A 42 8.02 -15.31 -2.62
N ASP A 43 8.35 -15.28 -3.91
CA ASP A 43 7.35 -15.31 -4.98
C ASP A 43 6.46 -16.55 -4.97
N THR A 44 6.93 -17.66 -4.42
CA THR A 44 6.16 -18.89 -4.36
C THR A 44 5.54 -19.15 -2.99
N ALA A 45 5.70 -18.22 -2.06
CA ALA A 45 5.18 -18.40 -0.71
C ALA A 45 3.68 -18.05 -0.66
N PRO A 46 2.91 -18.75 0.17
CA PRO A 46 1.49 -18.43 0.33
C PRO A 46 1.24 -17.20 1.22
N HIS A 47 2.24 -16.83 2.02
CA HIS A 47 2.21 -15.67 2.90
C HIS A 47 3.61 -15.06 2.95
N VAL A 48 3.68 -13.76 2.85
CA VAL A 48 4.93 -13.00 2.93
C VAL A 48 4.69 -11.81 3.83
N ASP A 49 5.62 -11.52 4.74
CA ASP A 49 5.54 -10.26 5.44
C ASP A 49 6.91 -9.58 5.53
N LEU A 50 6.87 -8.27 5.67
CA LEU A 50 8.04 -7.43 5.70
C LEU A 50 7.88 -6.44 6.84
N ILE A 51 8.86 -6.38 7.73
CA ILE A 51 8.85 -5.42 8.81
C ILE A 51 9.31 -4.07 8.26
N LEU A 52 8.44 -3.07 8.39
CA LEU A 52 8.75 -1.73 7.91
C LEU A 52 9.46 -0.93 9.00
N PRO A 53 10.17 0.14 8.63
CA PRO A 53 10.70 1.06 9.64
C PRO A 53 9.58 1.51 10.57
N GLY A 54 9.80 1.43 11.86
CA GLY A 54 8.77 1.72 12.86
C GLY A 54 8.08 0.49 13.43
N GLY A 55 8.28 -0.68 12.82
CA GLY A 55 7.87 -1.95 13.39
C GLY A 55 6.57 -2.53 12.85
N VAL A 56 5.74 -1.76 12.16
CA VAL A 56 4.53 -2.29 11.55
C VAL A 56 4.93 -3.16 10.36
N ARG A 57 4.24 -4.30 10.20
CA ARG A 57 4.52 -5.20 9.08
C ARG A 57 3.56 -4.95 7.94
N LEU A 58 4.04 -5.08 6.73
CA LEU A 58 3.20 -5.16 5.55
C LEU A 58 3.23 -6.63 5.09
N ALA A 59 2.07 -7.22 4.89
CA ALA A 59 1.96 -8.65 4.58
C ALA A 59 1.12 -8.88 3.34
N TRP A 60 1.43 -9.96 2.65
CA TRP A 60 0.71 -10.40 1.45
C TRP A 60 0.29 -11.84 1.67
N ASP A 61 -0.98 -12.14 1.41
CA ASP A 61 -1.51 -13.49 1.46
C ASP A 61 -2.20 -13.81 0.15
N THR A 62 -1.99 -15.00 -0.38
CA THR A 62 -2.74 -15.40 -1.56
C THR A 62 -4.21 -15.58 -1.23
N GLU A 63 -5.05 -15.46 -2.24
CA GLU A 63 -6.49 -15.69 -2.08
C GLU A 63 -6.78 -17.08 -1.52
N ASP A 64 -6.03 -18.09 -1.98
CA ASP A 64 -6.19 -19.44 -1.48
C ASP A 64 -5.85 -19.55 0.00
N THR A 65 -4.83 -18.83 0.45
CA THR A 65 -4.47 -18.79 1.86
C THR A 65 -5.62 -18.23 2.69
N ILE A 66 -6.23 -17.14 2.23
CA ILE A 66 -7.37 -16.54 2.93
C ILE A 66 -8.56 -17.49 2.95
N ARG A 67 -8.87 -18.14 1.81
CA ARG A 67 -9.99 -19.08 1.75
C ARG A 67 -9.78 -20.30 2.63
N SER A 68 -8.53 -20.64 2.96
CA SER A 68 -8.25 -21.79 3.80
C SER A 68 -8.85 -21.65 5.21
N PHE A 69 -9.04 -20.41 5.69
CA PHE A 69 -9.67 -20.20 7.00
C PHE A 69 -10.93 -19.32 6.89
N ALA A 70 -11.18 -18.71 5.73
CA ALA A 70 -12.38 -17.92 5.49
C ALA A 70 -13.02 -18.37 4.16
N PRO A 71 -13.66 -19.55 4.13
CA PRO A 71 -14.11 -20.13 2.84
C PRO A 71 -15.10 -19.29 2.08
N GLY A 72 -15.80 -18.37 2.73
CA GLY A 72 -16.74 -17.48 2.08
C GLY A 72 -16.12 -16.20 1.51
N TRP A 73 -14.82 -16.03 1.69
CA TRP A 73 -14.16 -14.82 1.22
C TRP A 73 -14.22 -14.72 -0.30
N LYS A 74 -14.53 -13.53 -0.79
CA LYS A 74 -14.53 -13.24 -2.21
C LYS A 74 -13.76 -11.97 -2.44
N ALA A 75 -13.03 -11.92 -3.56
CA ALA A 75 -12.34 -10.72 -3.96
C ALA A 75 -13.37 -9.61 -4.19
N GLY A 76 -13.14 -8.47 -3.53
CA GLY A 76 -13.97 -7.29 -3.74
C GLY A 76 -13.62 -6.67 -5.07
N GLU A 77 -14.50 -5.79 -5.54
CA GLU A 77 -14.25 -5.04 -6.74
C GLU A 77 -13.42 -3.83 -6.49
N GLY A 78 -12.80 -3.86 -5.53
CA GLY A 78 -11.71 -3.19 -5.19
C GLY A 78 -11.67 -1.79 -5.13
N ASN A 79 -12.27 -1.07 -4.41
CA ASN A 79 -11.71 0.14 -4.25
C ASN A 79 -12.19 0.91 -3.21
N GLY A 80 -11.31 1.45 -2.81
CA GLY A 80 -11.41 2.64 -2.40
C GLY A 80 -11.55 2.91 -0.97
N ARG A 81 -11.60 1.99 -0.11
CA ARG A 81 -11.74 2.27 1.31
C ARG A 81 -10.41 2.31 2.05
N THR A 82 -9.38 1.74 1.44
CA THR A 82 -8.02 1.76 2.00
C THR A 82 -7.04 2.00 0.90
N SER A 83 -5.97 2.70 1.22
CA SER A 83 -4.86 2.88 0.30
C SER A 83 -3.56 2.83 1.08
N LEU A 84 -2.47 2.62 0.37
CA LEU A 84 -1.13 2.70 0.95
C LEU A 84 -0.47 3.94 0.39
N ALA A 85 0.14 4.74 1.23
CA ALA A 85 0.81 5.96 0.78
C ALA A 85 2.32 5.81 0.99
N PHE A 86 3.07 6.06 -0.07
CA PHE A 86 4.53 5.99 -0.04
C PHE A 86 5.10 7.38 -0.24
N ARG A 87 5.93 7.78 0.70
CA ARG A 87 6.60 9.06 0.59
C ARG A 87 7.87 8.91 -0.24
N LEU A 88 8.05 9.81 -1.20
CA LEU A 88 9.23 9.87 -2.02
C LEU A 88 10.08 11.08 -1.62
N PRO A 89 11.36 11.13 -2.05
CA PRO A 89 12.27 12.18 -1.58
C PRO A 89 11.87 13.60 -1.96
N ASP A 90 11.28 13.79 -3.14
CA ASP A 90 10.94 15.12 -3.63
C ASP A 90 9.85 15.05 -4.69
N PRO A 91 9.26 16.18 -5.09
CA PRO A 91 8.20 16.19 -6.10
C PRO A 91 8.59 15.58 -7.44
N ALA A 92 9.84 15.78 -7.88
CA ALA A 92 10.29 15.20 -9.15
C ALA A 92 10.29 13.67 -9.11
N ALA A 93 10.58 13.09 -7.93
CA ALA A 93 10.54 11.64 -7.75
C ALA A 93 9.12 11.10 -7.90
N VAL A 94 8.10 11.86 -7.50
CA VAL A 94 6.71 11.46 -7.69
C VAL A 94 6.39 11.35 -9.18
N ASP A 95 6.78 12.35 -9.95
CA ASP A 95 6.56 12.35 -11.39
C ASP A 95 7.27 11.18 -12.06
N ALA A 96 8.53 10.93 -11.68
CA ALA A 96 9.32 9.84 -12.24
C ALA A 96 8.75 8.47 -11.89
N ALA A 97 8.32 8.29 -10.65
CA ALA A 97 7.75 7.02 -10.20
C ALA A 97 6.44 6.73 -10.91
N TYR A 98 5.58 7.73 -11.03
CA TYR A 98 4.31 7.56 -11.75
C TYR A 98 4.56 7.15 -13.20
N ALA A 99 5.47 7.83 -13.88
CA ALA A 99 5.81 7.52 -15.26
C ALA A 99 6.37 6.09 -15.38
N GLU A 100 7.29 5.72 -14.51
CA GLU A 100 7.88 4.39 -14.54
C GLU A 100 6.82 3.30 -14.34
N LEU A 101 5.94 3.48 -13.36
CA LEU A 101 4.94 2.46 -13.06
C LEU A 101 3.90 2.35 -14.17
N THR A 102 3.42 3.46 -14.71
CA THR A 102 2.44 3.41 -15.80
C THR A 102 3.04 2.86 -17.09
N GLU A 103 4.31 3.17 -17.37
CA GLU A 103 5.00 2.61 -18.51
C GLU A 103 5.22 1.10 -18.36
N ALA A 104 5.34 0.62 -17.12
CA ALA A 104 5.45 -0.80 -16.84
C ALA A 104 4.10 -1.52 -16.91
N GLY A 105 3.01 -0.80 -17.18
CA GLY A 105 1.69 -1.38 -17.38
C GLY A 105 0.75 -1.29 -16.19
N TYR A 106 1.15 -0.66 -15.09
CA TYR A 106 0.27 -0.51 -13.94
C TYR A 106 -0.71 0.63 -14.19
N HIS A 107 -1.89 0.48 -13.61
CA HIS A 107 -2.95 1.47 -13.82
C HIS A 107 -2.65 2.77 -13.08
N GLY A 108 -2.67 3.89 -13.81
CA GLY A 108 -2.57 5.20 -13.22
C GLY A 108 -3.96 5.76 -12.97
N GLU A 109 -4.32 5.92 -11.71
CA GLU A 109 -5.61 6.48 -11.37
C GLU A 109 -5.60 8.00 -11.45
N HIS A 110 -4.54 8.63 -10.97
CA HIS A 110 -4.44 10.08 -11.00
C HIS A 110 -2.99 10.50 -11.26
N PRO A 111 -2.73 11.19 -12.36
CA PRO A 111 -1.36 11.64 -12.64
C PRO A 111 -0.90 12.68 -11.61
N PRO A 112 0.41 12.90 -11.50
CA PRO A 112 0.93 13.82 -10.51
C PRO A 112 0.35 15.24 -10.62
N TRP A 113 0.03 15.81 -9.46
CA TRP A 113 -0.44 17.18 -9.38
C TRP A 113 -0.02 17.78 -8.03
N ASP A 114 -0.02 19.10 -7.97
CA ASP A 114 0.25 19.80 -6.73
C ASP A 114 -1.06 19.92 -5.96
N ALA A 115 -1.21 19.09 -4.95
CA ALA A 115 -2.44 19.04 -4.19
C ALA A 115 -2.55 20.24 -3.25
N PHE A 116 -3.78 20.68 -3.00
CA PHE A 116 -4.00 21.87 -2.19
C PHE A 116 -3.49 21.72 -0.76
N TRP A 117 -3.27 20.50 -0.30
CA TRP A 117 -2.75 20.26 1.04
C TRP A 117 -1.23 20.29 1.14
N GLY A 118 -0.54 20.75 0.10
CA GLY A 118 0.90 21.01 0.18
C GLY A 118 1.81 19.86 -0.21
N GLN A 119 1.32 18.94 -1.04
CA GLN A 119 2.10 17.79 -1.51
C GLN A 119 1.96 17.62 -3.00
N ARG A 120 3.04 17.17 -3.64
CA ARG A 120 2.96 16.60 -4.98
C ARG A 120 2.44 15.18 -4.81
N TYR A 121 1.38 14.85 -5.49
CA TYR A 121 0.65 13.64 -5.22
C TYR A 121 0.30 12.90 -6.51
N ALA A 122 0.27 11.59 -6.48
CA ALA A 122 -0.18 10.78 -7.60
C ALA A 122 -0.76 9.49 -7.05
N VAL A 123 -1.60 8.82 -7.81
CA VAL A 123 -2.21 7.57 -7.40
C VAL A 123 -2.08 6.54 -8.51
N VAL A 124 -1.54 5.38 -8.16
CA VAL A 124 -1.50 4.21 -9.06
C VAL A 124 -2.21 3.06 -8.36
N HIS A 125 -2.48 2.00 -9.10
CA HIS A 125 -3.04 0.78 -8.51
C HIS A 125 -2.00 -0.32 -8.55
N ASP A 126 -1.97 -1.13 -7.50
CA ASP A 126 -1.20 -2.36 -7.55
C ASP A 126 -1.91 -3.37 -8.46
N PRO A 127 -1.34 -4.55 -8.71
CA PRO A 127 -1.96 -5.52 -9.62
C PRO A 127 -3.36 -5.99 -9.20
N ASP A 128 -3.71 -5.87 -7.92
CA ASP A 128 -5.01 -6.29 -7.42
C ASP A 128 -5.99 -5.12 -7.24
N GLY A 129 -5.60 -3.94 -7.66
CA GLY A 129 -6.46 -2.77 -7.58
C GLY A 129 -6.37 -1.98 -6.29
N VAL A 130 -5.40 -2.30 -5.43
CA VAL A 130 -5.20 -1.52 -4.21
C VAL A 130 -4.64 -0.16 -4.59
N GLY A 131 -5.24 0.90 -4.08
CA GLY A 131 -4.75 2.25 -4.31
C GLY A 131 -3.41 2.47 -3.62
N VAL A 132 -2.45 2.94 -4.39
CA VAL A 132 -1.10 3.25 -3.89
C VAL A 132 -0.84 4.71 -4.21
N ASP A 133 -0.72 5.50 -3.16
CA ASP A 133 -0.48 6.93 -3.27
C ASP A 133 1.02 7.19 -3.25
N LEU A 134 1.47 8.04 -4.14
CA LEU A 134 2.87 8.47 -4.19
C LEU A 134 2.89 9.95 -3.87
N PHE A 135 3.70 10.36 -2.90
CA PHE A 135 3.68 11.77 -2.53
C PHE A 135 5.03 12.27 -2.04
N ALA A 136 5.20 13.57 -2.12
CA ALA A 136 6.31 14.27 -1.51
C ALA A 136 5.85 15.67 -1.13
N PRO A 137 6.35 16.21 -0.01
CA PRO A 137 6.00 17.58 0.35
C PRO A 137 6.46 18.55 -0.75
N LEU A 138 5.65 19.56 -1.04
CA LEU A 138 6.09 20.65 -1.89
C LEU A 138 7.06 21.52 -1.10
N ALA A 139 7.97 22.15 -1.82
CA ALA A 139 8.90 23.04 -1.17
C ALA A 139 8.13 24.17 -0.48
N ALA A 140 8.55 24.49 0.74
CA ALA A 140 7.95 25.60 1.43
C ALA A 140 8.19 26.88 0.65
N SER A 141 7.13 27.65 0.43
CA SER A 141 7.33 28.95 -0.20
C SER A 141 7.90 29.88 0.85
N SER A 142 8.94 30.51 0.51
CA SER A 142 9.59 31.47 1.38
C SER A 142 9.03 32.85 1.16
#